data_601724c829aabf451e0325e39fa03e99
#
_entry.id   601724c829aabf451e0325e39fa03e99
#
_cell.length_a   1.000
_cell.length_b   1.000
_cell.length_c   1.000
_cell.angle_alpha   90.00
_cell.angle_beta   90.00
_cell.angle_gamma   90.00
#
_symmetry.space_group_name_H-M   'P 1'
#
loop_
_entity.id
_entity.type
_entity.pdbx_description
1 polymer ?
#
loop_
_entity_poly.entity_id
_entity_poly.type
_entity_poly.pdbx_seq_one_letter_code
_entity_poly.pdbx_strand_id
1 'polypeptide(L)'
;MAETLISAGVLARENDISFIAPAALEAGAAIIGPTVKGPVEEPTLVTSYGEYQRIFGTTFTSGTTKQEFLTSLAVKSYFGQGGNSVLVSRVVSGSFTAATSTDIATAAAGANPFTLATLGKGDVLNNSGSLTANGSLPLGTDDNIRFEIANISETKGTFSLLVRQGDDQTKNKVILETWNDLSLDPNSSDYIEARIGNQTKSLNSSEGYIAISGEYANKSKYIRVASAVSQSIDYLDNDGNIRVDAASGSLPTAQSGSFTGATGKIDTGSFFTDISNTDTQGLAATDYANIITVLGNKDEYVFNIISTPGLFYEFGNHKTQLDSVISLAETRGDAIAVVDTQNHGATVADVTGTASNLNTSYAATYWPHLQMQSSTGKNEFVPASVVIPGV
;
A
#
# COMPACT_ATOMS: atom_id res chain seq x y z
N MET A 1 -8.96 -28.74 18.38
CA MET A 1 -9.89 -29.42 19.34
C MET A 1 -9.79 -28.67 20.64
N ALA A 2 -10.89 -28.07 21.11
CA ALA A 2 -10.92 -27.44 22.41
C ALA A 2 -10.94 -28.55 23.46
N GLU A 3 -9.94 -28.62 24.31
CA GLU A 3 -9.94 -29.49 25.48
C GLU A 3 -10.93 -28.95 26.52
N THR A 4 -11.98 -29.71 26.78
CA THR A 4 -12.92 -29.43 27.87
C THR A 4 -12.33 -29.97 29.18
N LEU A 5 -12.03 -29.08 30.12
CA LEU A 5 -11.65 -29.48 31.48
C LEU A 5 -12.84 -30.08 32.19
N ILE A 6 -12.79 -31.38 32.51
CA ILE A 6 -13.86 -32.14 33.19
C ILE A 6 -13.72 -32.07 34.72
N SER A 7 -12.63 -31.57 35.27
CA SER A 7 -12.41 -31.37 36.71
C SER A 7 -11.68 -30.08 37.03
N ALA A 8 -11.82 -29.57 38.26
CA ALA A 8 -11.12 -28.39 38.72
C ALA A 8 -9.59 -28.61 38.63
N GLY A 9 -8.97 -27.98 37.69
CA GLY A 9 -7.53 -27.98 37.43
C GLY A 9 -7.05 -26.63 36.97
N VAL A 10 -5.73 -26.44 37.00
CA VAL A 10 -5.09 -25.23 36.43
C VAL A 10 -4.84 -25.50 34.96
N LEU A 11 -5.52 -24.78 34.08
CA LEU A 11 -5.20 -24.76 32.64
C LEU A 11 -4.08 -23.74 32.40
N ALA A 12 -2.86 -24.20 32.22
CA ALA A 12 -1.79 -23.34 31.72
C ALA A 12 -1.83 -23.35 30.20
N ARG A 13 -2.14 -22.22 29.59
CA ARG A 13 -2.05 -22.02 28.14
C ARG A 13 -0.73 -21.32 27.85
N GLU A 14 0.18 -22.02 27.19
CA GLU A 14 1.41 -21.40 26.68
C GLU A 14 1.04 -20.59 25.43
N ASN A 15 1.22 -19.30 25.49
CA ASN A 15 1.09 -18.43 24.33
C ASN A 15 2.52 -18.15 23.85
N ASP A 16 2.93 -18.81 22.78
CA ASP A 16 4.24 -18.57 22.18
C ASP A 16 4.22 -17.18 21.53
N ILE A 17 4.84 -16.23 22.20
CA ILE A 17 5.08 -14.86 21.72
C ILE A 17 6.50 -14.75 21.15
N SER A 18 7.13 -15.85 20.75
CA SER A 18 8.41 -15.77 20.08
C SER A 18 8.25 -15.01 18.77
N PHE A 19 8.91 -13.86 18.69
CA PHE A 19 8.98 -13.05 17.48
C PHE A 19 9.91 -13.76 16.49
N ILE A 20 9.34 -14.43 15.51
CA ILE A 20 10.10 -14.85 14.34
C ILE A 20 10.32 -13.59 13.51
N ALA A 21 11.54 -13.09 13.47
CA ALA A 21 11.91 -11.99 12.60
C ALA A 21 11.50 -12.37 11.16
N PRO A 22 10.70 -11.55 10.48
CA PRO A 22 10.36 -11.81 9.08
C PRO A 22 11.65 -11.88 8.26
N ALA A 23 11.67 -12.77 7.27
CA ALA A 23 12.79 -12.81 6.34
C ALA A 23 12.95 -11.44 5.63
N ALA A 24 14.18 -11.08 5.32
CA ALA A 24 14.47 -9.86 4.58
C ALA A 24 13.68 -9.84 3.25
N LEU A 25 13.20 -8.65 2.88
CA LEU A 25 12.55 -8.43 1.58
C LEU A 25 13.64 -8.33 0.51
N GLU A 26 13.75 -9.35 -0.34
CA GLU A 26 14.75 -9.41 -1.40
C GLU A 26 14.13 -8.95 -2.73
N ALA A 27 14.77 -7.97 -3.36
CA ALA A 27 14.37 -7.41 -4.64
C ALA A 27 15.58 -7.13 -5.52
N GLY A 28 15.41 -7.17 -6.84
CA GLY A 28 16.48 -6.78 -7.78
C GLY A 28 16.72 -5.28 -7.75
N ALA A 29 15.67 -4.48 -7.58
CA ALA A 29 15.76 -3.03 -7.54
C ALA A 29 14.85 -2.42 -6.47
N ALA A 30 15.23 -1.25 -5.95
CA ALA A 30 14.40 -0.37 -5.15
C ALA A 30 14.06 0.89 -5.96
N ILE A 31 12.76 1.14 -6.15
CA ILE A 31 12.26 2.31 -6.90
C ILE A 31 11.48 3.20 -5.92
N ILE A 32 11.92 4.45 -5.80
CA ILE A 32 11.37 5.43 -4.87
C ILE A 32 10.70 6.55 -5.65
N GLY A 33 9.46 6.88 -5.32
CA GLY A 33 8.78 8.01 -5.91
C GLY A 33 7.27 8.05 -5.64
N PRO A 34 6.56 9.02 -6.24
CA PRO A 34 5.12 9.15 -6.07
C PRO A 34 4.37 8.02 -6.78
N THR A 35 3.24 7.64 -6.20
CA THR A 35 2.29 6.68 -6.78
C THR A 35 0.86 7.14 -6.53
N VAL A 36 -0.11 6.63 -7.29
CA VAL A 36 -1.52 7.06 -7.22
C VAL A 36 -2.15 6.73 -5.86
N LYS A 37 -1.91 5.52 -5.35
CA LYS A 37 -2.42 5.01 -4.08
C LYS A 37 -1.38 4.10 -3.41
N GLY A 38 -1.73 3.44 -2.34
CA GLY A 38 -0.89 2.44 -1.69
C GLY A 38 -0.34 2.88 -0.34
N PRO A 39 0.44 2.01 0.31
CA PRO A 39 1.15 2.33 1.55
C PRO A 39 2.08 3.53 1.37
N VAL A 40 2.20 4.35 2.41
CA VAL A 40 3.04 5.56 2.37
C VAL A 40 4.26 5.34 3.24
N GLU A 41 5.44 5.64 2.68
CA GLU A 41 6.74 5.52 3.36
C GLU A 41 7.03 4.09 3.87
N GLU A 42 6.43 3.10 3.24
CA GLU A 42 6.60 1.69 3.54
C GLU A 42 7.15 0.97 2.31
N PRO A 43 8.42 0.50 2.32
CA PRO A 43 8.96 -0.29 1.24
C PRO A 43 8.13 -1.57 1.05
N THR A 44 7.54 -1.73 -0.12
CA THR A 44 6.62 -2.83 -0.42
C THR A 44 7.17 -3.67 -1.56
N LEU A 45 7.33 -4.97 -1.32
CA LEU A 45 7.77 -5.92 -2.34
C LEU A 45 6.64 -6.19 -3.34
N VAL A 46 6.95 -6.07 -4.62
CA VAL A 46 6.06 -6.31 -5.74
C VAL A 46 6.69 -7.32 -6.68
N THR A 47 5.94 -8.34 -7.07
CA THR A 47 6.44 -9.47 -7.88
C THR A 47 5.92 -9.48 -9.32
N SER A 48 5.04 -8.55 -9.66
CA SER A 48 4.54 -8.37 -11.03
C SER A 48 3.99 -6.96 -11.25
N TYR A 49 3.97 -6.50 -12.49
CA TYR A 49 3.35 -5.22 -12.83
C TYR A 49 1.84 -5.18 -12.50
N GLY A 50 1.12 -6.29 -12.69
CA GLY A 50 -0.29 -6.37 -12.29
C GLY A 50 -0.50 -6.26 -10.79
N GLU A 51 0.43 -6.73 -9.96
CA GLU A 51 0.41 -6.52 -8.51
C GLU A 51 0.68 -5.05 -8.17
N TYR A 52 1.66 -4.42 -8.83
CA TYR A 52 1.90 -2.98 -8.69
C TYR A 52 0.65 -2.16 -8.98
N GLN A 53 -0.03 -2.43 -10.10
CA GLN A 53 -1.25 -1.73 -10.48
C GLN A 53 -2.35 -1.83 -9.41
N ARG A 54 -2.50 -3.00 -8.81
CA ARG A 54 -3.50 -3.20 -7.74
C ARG A 54 -3.15 -2.44 -6.46
N ILE A 55 -1.88 -2.43 -6.06
CA ILE A 55 -1.42 -1.82 -4.80
C ILE A 55 -1.25 -0.30 -4.96
N PHE A 56 -0.59 0.14 -6.04
CA PHE A 56 -0.11 1.52 -6.20
C PHE A 56 -0.88 2.34 -7.25
N GLY A 57 -1.76 1.69 -8.02
CA GLY A 57 -2.45 2.32 -9.14
C GLY A 57 -1.54 2.53 -10.35
N THR A 58 -2.08 3.09 -11.42
CA THR A 58 -1.32 3.33 -12.66
C THR A 58 -1.41 4.77 -13.07
N THR A 59 -2.63 5.26 -13.32
CA THR A 59 -2.90 6.60 -13.83
C THR A 59 -3.81 7.36 -12.87
N PHE A 60 -3.66 8.65 -12.85
CA PHE A 60 -4.58 9.56 -12.14
C PHE A 60 -5.06 10.67 -13.09
N THR A 61 -6.14 11.32 -12.74
CA THR A 61 -6.69 12.41 -13.54
C THR A 61 -6.30 13.74 -12.92
N SER A 62 -5.59 14.58 -13.68
CA SER A 62 -5.30 15.97 -13.35
C SER A 62 -6.10 16.88 -14.28
N GLY A 63 -7.11 17.56 -13.75
CA GLY A 63 -8.06 18.31 -14.56
C GLY A 63 -8.81 17.41 -15.56
N THR A 64 -8.56 17.57 -16.85
CA THR A 64 -9.12 16.75 -17.93
C THR A 64 -8.13 15.73 -18.50
N THR A 65 -6.90 15.69 -18.01
CA THR A 65 -5.81 14.87 -18.57
C THR A 65 -5.48 13.71 -17.65
N LYS A 66 -5.41 12.50 -18.22
CA LYS A 66 -4.83 11.35 -17.53
C LYS A 66 -3.32 11.44 -17.57
N GLN A 67 -2.71 11.23 -16.39
CA GLN A 67 -1.28 11.28 -16.14
C GLN A 67 -0.81 9.95 -15.54
N GLU A 68 0.49 9.66 -15.67
CA GLU A 68 1.14 8.50 -15.07
C GLU A 68 2.48 8.93 -14.46
N PHE A 69 2.78 8.51 -13.24
CA PHE A 69 4.04 8.83 -12.58
C PHE A 69 5.23 8.08 -13.19
N LEU A 70 6.41 8.70 -13.14
CA LEU A 70 7.66 8.05 -13.57
C LEU A 70 7.94 6.75 -12.80
N THR A 71 7.52 6.67 -11.54
CA THR A 71 7.58 5.45 -10.72
C THR A 71 6.82 4.29 -11.37
N SER A 72 5.61 4.54 -11.87
CA SER A 72 4.81 3.52 -12.57
C SER A 72 5.49 3.06 -13.85
N LEU A 73 6.01 4.01 -14.64
CA LEU A 73 6.75 3.71 -15.86
C LEU A 73 8.02 2.92 -15.57
N ALA A 74 8.73 3.22 -14.47
CA ALA A 74 9.92 2.50 -14.05
C ALA A 74 9.62 1.05 -13.68
N VAL A 75 8.57 0.81 -12.88
CA VAL A 75 8.14 -0.54 -12.52
C VAL A 75 7.66 -1.31 -13.74
N LYS A 76 6.91 -0.67 -14.64
CA LYS A 76 6.47 -1.26 -15.93
C LYS A 76 7.66 -1.67 -16.79
N SER A 77 8.67 -0.81 -16.89
CA SER A 77 9.90 -1.09 -17.62
C SER A 77 10.67 -2.26 -17.00
N TYR A 78 10.82 -2.25 -15.67
CA TYR A 78 11.52 -3.29 -14.92
C TYR A 78 10.96 -4.68 -15.19
N PHE A 79 9.65 -4.87 -15.02
CA PHE A 79 9.01 -6.17 -15.31
C PHE A 79 8.97 -6.48 -16.80
N GLY A 80 8.84 -5.48 -17.66
CA GLY A 80 8.87 -5.65 -19.13
C GLY A 80 10.22 -6.17 -19.65
N GLN A 81 11.30 -5.94 -18.91
CA GLN A 81 12.65 -6.41 -19.23
C GLN A 81 13.03 -7.72 -18.52
N GLY A 82 12.09 -8.32 -17.78
CA GLY A 82 12.28 -9.64 -17.16
C GLY A 82 12.66 -9.59 -15.67
N GLY A 83 12.54 -8.44 -15.01
CA GLY A 83 12.71 -8.35 -13.56
C GLY A 83 11.72 -9.23 -12.80
N ASN A 84 12.16 -9.85 -11.71
CA ASN A 84 11.34 -10.79 -10.94
C ASN A 84 10.62 -10.14 -9.76
N SER A 85 11.28 -9.21 -9.08
CA SER A 85 10.74 -8.53 -7.91
C SER A 85 11.36 -7.14 -7.77
N VAL A 86 10.57 -6.19 -7.33
CA VAL A 86 11.00 -4.81 -7.11
C VAL A 86 10.45 -4.30 -5.79
N LEU A 87 11.26 -3.55 -5.06
CA LEU A 87 10.85 -2.86 -3.85
C LEU A 87 10.36 -1.46 -4.23
N VAL A 88 9.08 -1.21 -4.05
CA VAL A 88 8.47 0.10 -4.35
C VAL A 88 8.25 0.85 -3.05
N SER A 89 8.72 2.09 -3.01
CA SER A 89 8.55 2.97 -1.85
C SER A 89 7.82 4.24 -2.27
N ARG A 90 6.57 4.36 -1.81
CA ARG A 90 5.74 5.54 -2.11
C ARG A 90 6.16 6.72 -1.26
N VAL A 91 6.48 7.82 -1.93
CA VAL A 91 6.72 9.13 -1.31
C VAL A 91 5.50 10.02 -1.49
N VAL A 92 5.19 10.82 -0.48
CA VAL A 92 4.07 11.77 -0.49
C VAL A 92 4.50 13.07 0.19
N SER A 93 3.85 14.17 -0.15
CA SER A 93 4.00 15.44 0.54
C SER A 93 2.88 15.62 1.56
N GLY A 94 3.23 15.91 2.81
CA GLY A 94 2.28 16.11 3.89
C GLY A 94 1.71 14.82 4.49
N SER A 95 0.55 14.93 5.14
CA SER A 95 -0.05 13.83 5.90
C SER A 95 -1.10 13.08 5.07
N PHE A 96 -0.93 11.77 5.00
CA PHE A 96 -1.88 10.86 4.35
C PHE A 96 -2.46 9.87 5.35
N THR A 97 -3.79 9.68 5.33
CA THR A 97 -4.50 8.73 6.20
C THR A 97 -5.23 7.66 5.39
N ALA A 98 -5.51 6.53 6.04
CA ALA A 98 -6.31 5.46 5.48
C ALA A 98 -7.80 5.81 5.49
N ALA A 99 -8.56 5.26 4.55
CA ALA A 99 -10.01 5.28 4.61
C ALA A 99 -10.52 4.20 5.56
N THR A 100 -11.64 4.48 6.23
CA THR A 100 -12.35 3.54 7.10
C THR A 100 -13.69 3.14 6.49
N SER A 101 -14.15 1.94 6.82
CA SER A 101 -15.47 1.48 6.39
C SER A 101 -16.57 2.37 6.97
N THR A 102 -17.64 2.55 6.21
CA THR A 102 -18.91 3.04 6.76
C THR A 102 -19.43 2.07 7.81
N ASP A 103 -20.32 2.55 8.69
CA ASP A 103 -20.89 1.75 9.75
C ASP A 103 -21.48 0.44 9.23
N ILE A 104 -21.22 -0.62 9.97
CA ILE A 104 -21.70 -1.97 9.68
C ILE A 104 -22.91 -2.25 10.58
N ALA A 105 -24.06 -2.41 9.94
CA ALA A 105 -25.29 -2.71 10.65
C ALA A 105 -25.29 -4.13 11.25
N THR A 106 -25.91 -4.27 12.40
CA THR A 106 -26.15 -5.55 13.09
C THR A 106 -27.64 -5.81 13.23
N ALA A 107 -28.01 -7.04 13.62
CA ALA A 107 -29.39 -7.40 13.89
C ALA A 107 -29.98 -6.58 15.06
N ALA A 108 -29.19 -6.30 16.10
CA ALA A 108 -29.54 -5.34 17.14
C ALA A 108 -29.14 -3.93 16.74
N ALA A 109 -30.10 -3.03 16.69
CA ALA A 109 -29.85 -1.66 16.28
C ALA A 109 -28.75 -0.97 17.13
N GLY A 110 -27.79 -0.31 16.48
CA GLY A 110 -26.83 0.60 17.09
C GLY A 110 -25.46 0.05 17.44
N ALA A 111 -25.13 -1.19 17.10
CA ALA A 111 -23.78 -1.73 17.25
C ALA A 111 -23.04 -1.73 15.91
N ASN A 112 -21.77 -1.26 15.89
CA ASN A 112 -20.84 -1.46 14.79
C ASN A 112 -19.88 -2.59 15.20
N PRO A 113 -20.05 -3.82 14.69
CA PRO A 113 -19.36 -5.00 15.22
C PRO A 113 -17.86 -4.97 14.92
N PHE A 114 -17.46 -4.32 13.85
CA PHE A 114 -16.06 -4.08 13.50
C PHE A 114 -15.94 -2.92 12.51
N THR A 115 -14.77 -2.35 12.46
CA THR A 115 -14.41 -1.31 11.49
C THR A 115 -13.23 -1.80 10.67
N LEU A 116 -13.31 -1.64 9.37
CA LEU A 116 -12.22 -1.93 8.44
C LEU A 116 -11.48 -0.63 8.11
N ALA A 117 -10.19 -0.73 7.84
CA ALA A 117 -9.40 0.36 7.28
C ALA A 117 -8.64 -0.12 6.05
N THR A 118 -8.43 0.76 5.09
CA THR A 118 -7.61 0.47 3.92
C THR A 118 -6.12 0.41 4.30
N LEU A 119 -5.34 -0.44 3.65
CA LEU A 119 -3.88 -0.45 3.79
C LEU A 119 -3.25 0.72 3.04
N GLY A 120 -3.79 1.08 1.89
CA GLY A 120 -3.40 2.29 1.19
C GLY A 120 -3.89 3.54 1.92
N LYS A 121 -3.24 4.69 1.65
CA LYS A 121 -3.55 5.99 2.23
C LYS A 121 -3.80 7.03 1.13
N GLY A 122 -4.62 8.03 1.41
CA GLY A 122 -4.94 9.14 0.51
C GLY A 122 -6.41 9.20 0.11
N ASP A 123 -6.86 10.40 -0.28
CA ASP A 123 -8.25 10.72 -0.58
C ASP A 123 -8.84 9.93 -1.78
N VAL A 124 -7.99 9.43 -2.67
CA VAL A 124 -8.37 8.55 -3.79
C VAL A 124 -9.08 7.26 -3.32
N LEU A 125 -8.88 6.86 -2.08
CA LEU A 125 -9.51 5.67 -1.49
C LEU A 125 -10.93 5.91 -0.98
N ASN A 126 -11.39 7.16 -0.93
CA ASN A 126 -12.76 7.49 -0.53
C ASN A 126 -13.74 7.16 -1.66
N ASN A 127 -14.80 6.45 -1.33
CA ASN A 127 -15.90 6.16 -2.24
C ASN A 127 -17.25 6.17 -1.52
N SER A 128 -17.53 7.23 -0.80
CA SER A 128 -18.77 7.38 -0.04
C SER A 128 -19.97 7.70 -0.94
N GLY A 129 -21.16 7.43 -0.44
CA GLY A 129 -22.43 7.79 -1.03
C GLY A 129 -23.42 6.64 -1.11
N SER A 130 -24.67 6.98 -1.37
CA SER A 130 -25.73 5.99 -1.57
C SER A 130 -25.57 5.29 -2.92
N LEU A 131 -25.87 4.00 -2.95
CA LEU A 131 -25.84 3.23 -4.19
C LEU A 131 -26.77 3.85 -5.24
N THR A 132 -26.29 3.94 -6.47
CA THR A 132 -27.12 4.27 -7.62
C THR A 132 -28.12 3.15 -7.94
N ALA A 133 -29.07 3.40 -8.82
CA ALA A 133 -30.03 2.39 -9.26
C ALA A 133 -29.37 1.11 -9.84
N ASN A 134 -28.16 1.23 -10.38
CA ASN A 134 -27.38 0.09 -10.89
C ASN A 134 -26.53 -0.61 -9.79
N GLY A 135 -26.59 -0.12 -8.56
CA GLY A 135 -25.83 -0.64 -7.45
C GLY A 135 -24.34 -0.30 -7.47
N SER A 136 -23.95 0.77 -8.18
CA SER A 136 -22.61 1.35 -8.12
C SER A 136 -22.52 2.47 -7.09
N LEU A 137 -21.30 2.77 -6.62
CA LEU A 137 -21.04 3.95 -5.79
C LEU A 137 -20.73 5.17 -6.66
N PRO A 138 -21.26 6.37 -6.33
CA PRO A 138 -21.03 7.59 -7.15
C PRO A 138 -19.57 7.98 -7.31
N LEU A 139 -18.76 7.75 -6.28
CA LEU A 139 -17.29 8.03 -6.28
C LEU A 139 -16.46 6.76 -6.43
N GLY A 140 -17.08 5.66 -6.88
CA GLY A 140 -16.38 4.41 -7.15
C GLY A 140 -15.46 4.54 -8.36
N THR A 141 -14.23 4.09 -8.19
CA THR A 141 -13.20 4.02 -9.23
C THR A 141 -12.51 2.66 -9.18
N ASP A 142 -11.69 2.35 -10.17
CA ASP A 142 -10.81 1.18 -10.18
C ASP A 142 -9.66 1.28 -9.15
N ASP A 143 -9.42 2.47 -8.61
CA ASP A 143 -8.41 2.71 -7.59
C ASP A 143 -8.89 2.52 -6.16
N ASN A 144 -10.18 2.64 -5.89
CA ASN A 144 -10.74 2.45 -4.56
C ASN A 144 -11.48 1.12 -4.42
N ILE A 145 -11.90 0.81 -3.20
CA ILE A 145 -12.52 -0.47 -2.85
C ILE A 145 -13.83 -0.25 -2.09
N ARG A 146 -14.69 -1.24 -2.13
CA ARG A 146 -15.89 -1.35 -1.29
C ARG A 146 -15.94 -2.72 -0.63
N PHE A 147 -16.76 -2.87 0.40
CA PHE A 147 -16.95 -4.15 1.06
C PHE A 147 -18.38 -4.68 0.90
N GLU A 148 -18.55 -5.99 1.04
CA GLU A 148 -19.84 -6.65 1.13
C GLU A 148 -19.78 -7.73 2.19
N ILE A 149 -20.81 -7.79 3.04
CA ILE A 149 -21.01 -8.84 4.03
C ILE A 149 -22.12 -9.75 3.52
N ALA A 150 -21.86 -11.04 3.51
CA ALA A 150 -22.76 -12.07 3.00
C ALA A 150 -22.63 -13.36 3.81
N ASN A 151 -23.48 -14.35 3.49
CA ASN A 151 -23.42 -15.70 4.06
C ASN A 151 -23.37 -15.74 5.59
N ILE A 152 -24.25 -14.96 6.24
CA ILE A 152 -24.35 -14.93 7.69
C ILE A 152 -24.95 -16.24 8.19
N SER A 153 -24.28 -16.89 9.14
CA SER A 153 -24.74 -18.09 9.82
C SER A 153 -24.92 -17.78 11.30
N GLU A 154 -26.16 -17.58 11.72
CA GLU A 154 -26.48 -17.35 13.13
C GLU A 154 -26.16 -18.57 14.00
N THR A 155 -26.31 -19.77 13.48
CA THR A 155 -26.01 -21.01 14.20
C THR A 155 -24.53 -21.25 14.44
N LYS A 156 -23.66 -20.72 13.57
CA LYS A 156 -22.20 -20.83 13.70
C LYS A 156 -21.56 -19.56 14.24
N GLY A 157 -22.28 -18.44 14.31
CA GLY A 157 -21.73 -17.14 14.64
C GLY A 157 -20.73 -16.62 13.60
N THR A 158 -20.91 -16.99 12.32
CA THR A 158 -19.94 -16.66 11.25
C THR A 158 -20.59 -15.89 10.10
N PHE A 159 -19.75 -15.21 9.34
CA PHE A 159 -20.14 -14.46 8.13
C PHE A 159 -19.01 -14.43 7.11
N SER A 160 -19.32 -14.05 5.88
CA SER A 160 -18.32 -13.84 4.83
C SER A 160 -18.15 -12.34 4.55
N LEU A 161 -16.90 -11.92 4.30
CA LEU A 161 -16.55 -10.57 3.88
C LEU A 161 -15.90 -10.63 2.50
N LEU A 162 -16.44 -9.85 1.57
CA LEU A 162 -15.89 -9.66 0.24
C LEU A 162 -15.31 -8.26 0.12
N VAL A 163 -14.09 -8.15 -0.35
CA VAL A 163 -13.48 -6.89 -0.79
C VAL A 163 -13.72 -6.79 -2.29
N ARG A 164 -14.35 -5.71 -2.72
CA ARG A 164 -14.78 -5.49 -4.10
C ARG A 164 -14.14 -4.22 -4.65
N GLN A 165 -14.01 -4.14 -5.98
CA GLN A 165 -13.58 -2.92 -6.65
C GLN A 165 -14.62 -1.81 -6.48
N GLY A 166 -14.18 -0.57 -6.33
CA GLY A 166 -15.05 0.54 -5.97
C GLY A 166 -16.09 0.92 -7.03
N ASP A 167 -15.75 0.79 -8.31
CA ASP A 167 -16.61 1.14 -9.46
C ASP A 167 -17.51 -0.02 -9.92
N ASP A 168 -17.44 -1.19 -9.25
CA ASP A 168 -18.25 -2.33 -9.62
C ASP A 168 -19.75 -2.09 -9.36
N GLN A 169 -20.56 -2.98 -9.90
CA GLN A 169 -22.01 -2.93 -9.78
C GLN A 169 -22.53 -4.17 -9.04
N THR A 170 -23.67 -4.05 -8.38
CA THR A 170 -24.29 -5.16 -7.66
C THR A 170 -24.56 -6.37 -8.57
N LYS A 171 -24.89 -6.15 -9.84
CA LYS A 171 -25.12 -7.23 -10.82
C LYS A 171 -23.86 -7.73 -11.50
N ASN A 172 -22.78 -6.96 -11.47
CA ASN A 172 -21.49 -7.31 -12.06
C ASN A 172 -20.38 -6.99 -11.07
N LYS A 173 -20.21 -7.90 -10.10
CA LYS A 173 -19.25 -7.73 -9.00
C LYS A 173 -17.84 -8.05 -9.46
N VAL A 174 -16.91 -7.17 -9.15
CA VAL A 174 -15.47 -7.41 -9.30
C VAL A 174 -14.89 -7.67 -7.91
N ILE A 175 -14.75 -8.95 -7.56
CA ILE A 175 -14.29 -9.40 -6.25
C ILE A 175 -12.76 -9.45 -6.27
N LEU A 176 -12.13 -8.71 -5.35
CA LEU A 176 -10.68 -8.66 -5.17
C LEU A 176 -10.21 -9.69 -4.15
N GLU A 177 -10.95 -9.83 -3.04
CA GLU A 177 -10.69 -10.81 -1.99
C GLU A 177 -11.99 -11.36 -1.41
N THR A 178 -11.95 -12.61 -0.96
CA THR A 178 -13.07 -13.27 -0.25
C THR A 178 -12.55 -13.90 1.03
N TRP A 179 -13.19 -13.55 2.15
CA TRP A 179 -12.93 -14.09 3.48
C TRP A 179 -14.18 -14.79 3.98
N ASN A 180 -14.15 -16.12 4.02
CA ASN A 180 -15.27 -16.94 4.43
C ASN A 180 -15.16 -17.33 5.89
N ASP A 181 -16.32 -17.59 6.51
CA ASP A 181 -16.48 -18.13 7.86
C ASP A 181 -15.77 -17.28 8.94
N LEU A 182 -15.74 -15.95 8.77
CA LEU A 182 -15.17 -15.04 9.77
C LEU A 182 -16.02 -15.03 11.04
N SER A 183 -15.37 -14.99 12.19
CA SER A 183 -15.97 -14.93 13.52
C SER A 183 -15.54 -13.68 14.28
N LEU A 184 -16.38 -13.19 15.20
CA LEU A 184 -16.06 -12.15 16.16
C LEU A 184 -15.55 -12.70 17.50
N ASP A 185 -15.46 -14.03 17.66
CA ASP A 185 -14.92 -14.67 18.86
C ASP A 185 -13.39 -14.72 18.80
N PRO A 186 -12.69 -14.04 19.72
CA PRO A 186 -11.21 -14.07 19.78
C PRO A 186 -10.64 -15.47 20.02
N ASN A 187 -11.43 -16.40 20.56
CA ASN A 187 -11.01 -17.79 20.80
C ASN A 187 -11.19 -18.68 19.56
N SER A 188 -11.88 -18.20 18.53
CA SER A 188 -12.07 -18.93 17.28
C SER A 188 -10.80 -18.86 16.40
N SER A 189 -10.48 -19.97 15.71
CA SER A 189 -9.46 -19.98 14.66
C SER A 189 -9.79 -19.03 13.48
N ASP A 190 -11.07 -18.68 13.36
CA ASP A 190 -11.63 -17.85 12.29
C ASP A 190 -11.89 -16.41 12.75
N TYR A 191 -11.25 -16.00 13.86
CA TYR A 191 -11.36 -14.63 14.36
C TYR A 191 -10.94 -13.61 13.32
N ILE A 192 -11.76 -12.59 13.10
CA ILE A 192 -11.64 -11.64 12.00
C ILE A 192 -10.26 -10.95 11.98
N GLU A 193 -9.73 -10.54 13.15
CA GLU A 193 -8.41 -9.91 13.22
C GLU A 193 -7.29 -10.90 12.91
N ALA A 194 -7.40 -12.15 13.38
CA ALA A 194 -6.40 -13.19 13.09
C ALA A 194 -6.41 -13.63 11.62
N ARG A 195 -7.57 -13.55 10.96
CA ARG A 195 -7.73 -13.95 9.55
C ARG A 195 -7.32 -12.85 8.58
N ILE A 196 -7.70 -11.61 8.83
CA ILE A 196 -7.45 -10.47 7.95
C ILE A 196 -6.16 -9.74 8.33
N GLY A 197 -5.95 -9.52 9.63
CA GLY A 197 -4.89 -8.72 10.21
C GLY A 197 -5.39 -7.40 10.80
N ASN A 198 -4.68 -6.90 11.81
CA ASN A 198 -4.99 -5.62 12.45
C ASN A 198 -3.75 -4.71 12.59
N GLN A 199 -2.61 -5.11 12.02
CA GLN A 199 -1.37 -4.34 12.16
C GLN A 199 -1.43 -3.01 11.42
N THR A 200 -0.90 -1.99 12.08
CA THR A 200 -0.58 -0.70 11.49
C THR A 200 0.93 -0.55 11.41
N LYS A 201 1.39 0.07 10.33
CA LYS A 201 2.79 0.41 10.13
C LYS A 201 2.94 1.92 10.08
N SER A 202 3.92 2.44 10.79
CA SER A 202 4.24 3.87 10.84
C SER A 202 5.75 4.06 10.83
N LEU A 203 6.19 5.04 10.07
CA LEU A 203 7.60 5.40 10.02
C LEU A 203 8.02 6.10 11.31
N ASN A 204 9.06 5.59 11.97
CA ASN A 204 9.82 6.33 12.98
C ASN A 204 10.97 7.05 12.27
N SER A 205 10.74 8.30 11.89
CA SER A 205 11.72 9.09 11.11
C SER A 205 12.98 9.43 11.92
N SER A 206 12.90 9.41 13.26
CA SER A 206 14.05 9.72 14.12
C SER A 206 15.08 8.58 14.13
N GLU A 207 14.65 7.34 13.97
CA GLU A 207 15.48 6.14 14.06
C GLU A 207 15.54 5.36 12.75
N GLY A 208 14.75 5.75 11.74
CA GLY A 208 14.80 5.20 10.39
C GLY A 208 14.28 3.77 10.25
N TYR A 209 13.25 3.40 11.03
CA TYR A 209 12.62 2.08 10.91
C TYR A 209 11.09 2.17 10.86
N ILE A 210 10.45 1.09 10.40
CA ILE A 210 9.00 0.97 10.38
C ILE A 210 8.52 0.33 11.69
N ALA A 211 7.84 1.13 12.53
CA ALA A 211 7.20 0.64 13.73
C ALA A 211 5.90 -0.09 13.38
N ILE A 212 5.75 -1.30 13.92
CA ILE A 212 4.57 -2.14 13.74
C ILE A 212 3.77 -2.16 15.05
N SER A 213 2.48 -1.92 14.97
CA SER A 213 1.53 -1.99 16.08
C SER A 213 0.33 -2.86 15.67
N GLY A 214 -0.19 -3.66 16.59
CA GLY A 214 -1.24 -4.65 16.36
C GLY A 214 -0.74 -6.08 16.53
N GLU A 215 -1.63 -6.98 16.93
CA GLU A 215 -1.27 -8.36 17.30
C GLU A 215 -1.16 -9.29 16.09
N TYR A 216 -2.01 -9.08 15.09
CA TYR A 216 -2.16 -10.00 13.95
C TYR A 216 -1.61 -9.38 12.66
N ALA A 217 -0.65 -10.07 12.03
CA ALA A 217 -0.07 -9.64 10.77
C ALA A 217 -1.14 -9.53 9.66
N ASN A 218 -1.05 -8.48 8.85
CA ASN A 218 -1.97 -8.26 7.74
C ASN A 218 -1.79 -9.33 6.67
N LYS A 219 -2.85 -10.09 6.40
CA LYS A 219 -2.91 -11.11 5.35
C LYS A 219 -3.68 -10.61 4.12
N SER A 220 -4.58 -9.63 4.31
CA SER A 220 -5.22 -8.93 3.21
C SER A 220 -4.23 -8.00 2.52
N LYS A 221 -4.39 -7.83 1.20
CA LYS A 221 -3.62 -6.87 0.39
C LYS A 221 -4.27 -5.48 0.34
N TYR A 222 -5.51 -5.36 0.80
CA TYR A 222 -6.30 -4.13 0.64
C TYR A 222 -6.75 -3.51 1.95
N ILE A 223 -7.08 -4.34 2.94
CA ILE A 223 -7.72 -3.91 4.19
C ILE A 223 -7.02 -4.48 5.42
N ARG A 224 -7.30 -3.88 6.56
CA ARG A 224 -7.06 -4.42 7.90
C ARG A 224 -8.27 -4.19 8.77
N VAL A 225 -8.38 -4.91 9.86
CA VAL A 225 -9.36 -4.63 10.90
C VAL A 225 -8.82 -3.48 11.76
N ALA A 226 -9.57 -2.38 11.83
CA ALA A 226 -9.21 -1.24 12.66
C ALA A 226 -9.68 -1.41 14.11
N SER A 227 -10.85 -2.02 14.29
CA SER A 227 -11.41 -2.44 15.57
C SER A 227 -12.40 -3.57 15.38
N ALA A 228 -12.53 -4.44 16.37
CA ALA A 228 -13.57 -5.46 16.42
C ALA A 228 -14.12 -5.56 17.85
N VAL A 229 -15.41 -5.82 17.97
CA VAL A 229 -16.06 -6.13 19.25
C VAL A 229 -15.93 -7.63 19.49
N SER A 230 -15.34 -8.00 20.62
CA SER A 230 -15.24 -9.41 21.00
C SER A 230 -16.60 -10.01 21.30
N GLN A 231 -16.89 -11.16 20.74
CA GLN A 231 -18.13 -11.87 20.95
C GLN A 231 -17.90 -13.38 21.01
N SER A 232 -18.56 -14.06 21.97
CA SER A 232 -18.56 -15.52 22.01
C SER A 232 -19.47 -16.10 20.92
N ILE A 233 -19.03 -17.16 20.26
CA ILE A 233 -19.87 -17.95 19.36
C ILE A 233 -20.83 -18.91 20.10
N ASP A 234 -20.62 -19.12 21.40
CA ASP A 234 -21.45 -19.99 22.24
C ASP A 234 -22.67 -19.24 22.81
N TYR A 235 -23.46 -18.64 21.93
CA TYR A 235 -24.66 -17.90 22.31
C TYR A 235 -25.96 -18.72 22.12
N LEU A 236 -25.89 -19.92 21.56
CA LEU A 236 -26.99 -20.86 21.45
C LEU A 236 -26.91 -21.93 22.54
N ASP A 237 -28.05 -22.42 23.01
CA ASP A 237 -28.13 -23.60 23.85
C ASP A 237 -28.05 -24.88 23.00
N ASN A 238 -28.08 -26.04 23.67
CA ASN A 238 -28.01 -27.34 23.00
C ASN A 238 -29.24 -27.64 22.11
N ASP A 239 -30.34 -26.93 22.33
CA ASP A 239 -31.57 -27.04 21.57
C ASP A 239 -31.65 -26.02 20.42
N GLY A 240 -30.61 -25.17 20.27
CA GLY A 240 -30.52 -24.14 19.23
C GLY A 240 -31.26 -22.85 19.58
N ASN A 241 -31.69 -22.64 20.83
CA ASN A 241 -32.28 -21.39 21.26
C ASN A 241 -31.20 -20.37 21.67
N ILE A 242 -31.53 -19.12 21.53
CA ILE A 242 -30.61 -18.01 21.87
C ILE A 242 -30.46 -17.94 23.39
N ARG A 243 -29.22 -18.07 23.90
CA ARG A 243 -28.91 -17.88 25.34
C ARG A 243 -28.86 -16.44 25.73
N VAL A 244 -28.32 -15.56 24.84
CA VAL A 244 -28.15 -14.15 25.10
C VAL A 244 -28.47 -13.37 23.84
N ASP A 245 -29.57 -12.64 23.82
CA ASP A 245 -30.01 -11.83 22.66
C ASP A 245 -28.96 -10.86 22.17
N ALA A 246 -28.18 -10.24 23.09
CA ALA A 246 -27.13 -9.31 22.74
C ALA A 246 -25.99 -9.97 21.93
N ALA A 247 -25.73 -11.26 22.13
CA ALA A 247 -24.67 -11.98 21.41
C ALA A 247 -25.04 -12.22 19.94
N SER A 248 -26.24 -12.73 19.65
CA SER A 248 -26.70 -12.90 18.27
C SER A 248 -26.99 -11.57 17.58
N GLY A 249 -27.46 -10.57 18.34
CA GLY A 249 -27.73 -9.23 17.84
C GLY A 249 -26.49 -8.49 17.35
N SER A 250 -25.28 -8.88 17.80
CA SER A 250 -24.02 -8.25 17.41
C SER A 250 -23.43 -8.79 16.09
N LEU A 251 -24.00 -9.87 15.52
CA LEU A 251 -23.58 -10.33 14.19
C LEU A 251 -23.93 -9.28 13.12
N PRO A 252 -23.04 -9.06 12.14
CA PRO A 252 -23.34 -8.15 11.05
C PRO A 252 -24.49 -8.68 10.20
N THR A 253 -25.27 -7.78 9.63
CA THR A 253 -26.30 -8.14 8.63
C THR A 253 -25.72 -8.14 7.22
N ALA A 254 -26.42 -8.81 6.29
CA ALA A 254 -26.04 -8.80 4.87
C ALA A 254 -26.16 -7.39 4.30
N GLN A 255 -25.05 -6.82 3.90
CA GLN A 255 -24.97 -5.44 3.43
C GLN A 255 -23.74 -5.21 2.58
N SER A 256 -23.70 -4.09 1.87
CA SER A 256 -22.50 -3.56 1.24
C SER A 256 -22.28 -2.12 1.67
N GLY A 257 -21.03 -1.73 1.80
CA GLY A 257 -20.66 -0.39 2.22
C GLY A 257 -19.45 0.14 1.47
N SER A 258 -19.10 1.36 1.81
CA SER A 258 -18.04 2.16 1.21
C SER A 258 -16.94 2.46 2.23
N PHE A 259 -15.86 3.09 1.76
CA PHE A 259 -14.78 3.60 2.58
C PHE A 259 -14.71 5.12 2.47
N THR A 260 -14.41 5.79 3.58
CA THR A 260 -14.39 7.26 3.67
C THR A 260 -13.42 7.74 4.75
N GLY A 261 -13.21 9.06 4.81
CA GLY A 261 -12.39 9.69 5.85
C GLY A 261 -10.87 9.67 5.58
N ALA A 262 -10.42 9.13 4.46
CA ALA A 262 -9.02 9.27 4.07
C ALA A 262 -8.70 10.72 3.71
N THR A 263 -7.52 11.15 4.11
CA THR A 263 -6.97 12.46 3.78
C THR A 263 -5.62 12.32 3.08
N GLY A 264 -5.19 13.38 2.45
CA GLY A 264 -3.96 13.42 1.67
C GLY A 264 -4.27 13.32 0.18
N LYS A 265 -3.92 14.38 -0.54
CA LYS A 265 -4.15 14.50 -1.98
C LYS A 265 -2.81 14.59 -2.69
N ILE A 266 -2.73 13.92 -3.84
CA ILE A 266 -1.62 14.12 -4.75
C ILE A 266 -1.78 15.52 -5.35
N ASP A 267 -0.74 16.34 -5.25
CA ASP A 267 -0.72 17.61 -5.96
C ASP A 267 -0.61 17.33 -7.46
N THR A 268 -1.63 17.76 -8.17
CA THR A 268 -1.75 17.54 -9.62
C THR A 268 -1.32 18.79 -10.42
N GLY A 269 -0.79 19.80 -9.74
CA GLY A 269 -0.38 21.06 -10.37
C GLY A 269 0.82 20.92 -11.29
N SER A 270 1.81 20.16 -10.86
CA SER A 270 3.03 19.88 -11.62
C SER A 270 3.17 18.40 -11.95
N PHE A 271 3.60 18.12 -13.15
CA PHE A 271 3.87 16.76 -13.59
C PHE A 271 5.36 16.65 -14.05
N PHE A 272 5.80 15.47 -14.48
CA PHE A 272 7.21 15.25 -14.81
C PHE A 272 7.76 16.17 -15.91
N THR A 273 6.92 16.79 -16.74
CA THR A 273 7.35 17.80 -17.72
C THR A 273 7.75 19.12 -17.07
N ASP A 274 7.27 19.38 -15.86
CA ASP A 274 7.44 20.67 -15.16
C ASP A 274 8.38 20.52 -13.93
N ILE A 275 9.18 19.45 -13.89
CA ILE A 275 10.15 19.22 -12.82
C ILE A 275 11.12 20.40 -12.72
N SER A 276 11.27 20.92 -11.52
CA SER A 276 12.09 22.10 -11.19
C SER A 276 12.84 21.89 -9.88
N ASN A 277 13.67 22.84 -9.48
CA ASN A 277 14.40 22.76 -8.21
C ASN A 277 13.49 22.57 -6.97
N THR A 278 12.24 23.00 -7.03
CA THR A 278 11.30 22.99 -5.89
C THR A 278 10.18 21.96 -6.03
N ASP A 279 10.01 21.35 -7.19
CA ASP A 279 8.94 20.42 -7.48
C ASP A 279 9.40 19.25 -8.34
N THR A 280 9.04 18.05 -7.93
CA THR A 280 9.18 16.82 -8.71
C THR A 280 7.90 16.01 -8.67
N GLN A 281 7.11 16.09 -9.75
CA GLN A 281 5.87 15.34 -9.88
C GLN A 281 4.85 15.63 -8.73
N GLY A 282 4.80 16.88 -8.26
CA GLY A 282 3.95 17.32 -7.14
C GLY A 282 4.53 17.09 -5.75
N LEU A 283 5.83 16.75 -5.66
CA LEU A 283 6.55 16.54 -4.40
C LEU A 283 7.71 17.53 -4.29
N ALA A 284 8.11 17.83 -3.06
CA ALA A 284 9.41 18.44 -2.79
C ALA A 284 10.49 17.35 -2.73
N ALA A 285 11.71 17.66 -3.15
CA ALA A 285 12.82 16.70 -3.07
C ALA A 285 13.07 16.23 -1.63
N THR A 286 12.82 17.07 -0.63
CA THR A 286 12.96 16.76 0.80
C THR A 286 12.02 15.64 1.27
N ASP A 287 10.90 15.41 0.59
CA ASP A 287 9.95 14.36 0.94
C ASP A 287 10.56 12.95 0.78
N TYR A 288 11.64 12.82 0.01
CA TYR A 288 12.34 11.54 -0.18
C TYR A 288 13.25 11.15 0.99
N ALA A 289 13.63 12.08 1.86
CA ALA A 289 14.65 11.88 2.90
C ALA A 289 14.35 10.70 3.83
N ASN A 290 13.11 10.60 4.28
CA ASN A 290 12.69 9.57 5.23
C ASN A 290 12.87 8.16 4.67
N ILE A 291 12.42 7.93 3.45
CA ILE A 291 12.46 6.59 2.85
C ILE A 291 13.89 6.17 2.48
N ILE A 292 14.75 7.14 2.11
CA ILE A 292 16.17 6.89 1.88
C ILE A 292 16.81 6.35 3.18
N THR A 293 16.46 6.92 4.33
CA THR A 293 16.96 6.47 5.64
C THR A 293 16.49 5.05 5.97
N VAL A 294 15.21 4.75 5.75
CA VAL A 294 14.64 3.40 6.00
C VAL A 294 15.34 2.32 5.19
N LEU A 295 15.62 2.60 3.92
CA LEU A 295 16.31 1.65 3.04
C LEU A 295 17.77 1.41 3.41
N GLY A 296 18.30 2.12 4.41
CA GLY A 296 19.61 1.86 5.01
C GLY A 296 19.71 0.55 5.77
N ASN A 297 18.59 0.00 6.21
CA ASN A 297 18.55 -1.26 6.94
C ASN A 297 18.72 -2.46 5.99
N LYS A 298 19.94 -3.00 5.92
CA LYS A 298 20.30 -4.15 5.07
C LYS A 298 19.67 -5.47 5.52
N ASP A 299 19.38 -5.58 6.81
CA ASP A 299 18.83 -6.81 7.37
C ASP A 299 17.35 -6.97 7.03
N GLU A 300 16.68 -5.87 6.70
CA GLU A 300 15.26 -5.86 6.37
C GLU A 300 15.01 -5.74 4.85
N TYR A 301 15.85 -4.95 4.15
CA TYR A 301 15.68 -4.67 2.72
C TYR A 301 16.94 -5.01 1.93
N VAL A 302 16.87 -6.00 1.05
CA VAL A 302 17.96 -6.40 0.16
C VAL A 302 17.61 -6.02 -1.27
N PHE A 303 18.48 -5.24 -1.92
CA PHE A 303 18.36 -4.85 -3.32
C PHE A 303 19.73 -4.50 -3.91
N ASN A 304 19.87 -4.63 -5.22
CA ASN A 304 21.14 -4.37 -5.93
C ASN A 304 21.18 -3.02 -6.63
N ILE A 305 20.02 -2.45 -6.92
CA ILE A 305 19.88 -1.17 -7.62
C ILE A 305 18.92 -0.28 -6.85
N ILE A 306 19.23 0.99 -6.72
CA ILE A 306 18.32 2.00 -6.19
C ILE A 306 18.11 3.11 -7.21
N SER A 307 16.86 3.50 -7.44
CA SER A 307 16.46 4.50 -8.42
C SER A 307 15.40 5.44 -7.86
N THR A 308 15.55 6.73 -8.17
CA THR A 308 14.64 7.81 -7.78
C THR A 308 14.18 8.60 -9.01
N PRO A 309 13.31 8.03 -9.86
CA PRO A 309 12.91 8.68 -11.11
C PRO A 309 12.24 10.04 -10.86
N GLY A 310 12.75 11.08 -11.51
CA GLY A 310 12.25 12.45 -11.37
C GLY A 310 13.10 13.35 -10.47
N LEU A 311 14.17 12.84 -9.85
CA LEU A 311 15.19 13.67 -9.24
C LEU A 311 16.36 13.87 -10.21
N PHE A 312 16.77 15.13 -10.42
CA PHE A 312 17.86 15.49 -11.33
C PHE A 312 18.98 16.21 -10.60
N TYR A 313 20.21 15.82 -10.85
CA TYR A 313 21.39 16.32 -10.15
C TYR A 313 21.70 17.80 -10.44
N GLU A 314 21.18 18.37 -11.52
CA GLU A 314 21.28 19.79 -11.86
C GLU A 314 20.58 20.72 -10.86
N PHE A 315 19.52 20.24 -10.19
CA PHE A 315 18.76 21.02 -9.23
C PHE A 315 19.33 20.85 -7.81
N GLY A 316 19.68 21.96 -7.15
CA GLY A 316 20.36 21.94 -5.86
C GLY A 316 19.60 21.18 -4.76
N ASN A 317 18.25 21.29 -4.71
CA ASN A 317 17.43 20.56 -3.73
C ASN A 317 17.39 19.05 -4.05
N HIS A 318 17.32 18.70 -5.33
CA HIS A 318 17.33 17.30 -5.77
C HIS A 318 18.71 16.66 -5.55
N LYS A 319 19.78 17.43 -5.85
CA LYS A 319 21.16 17.01 -5.63
C LYS A 319 21.40 16.55 -4.20
N THR A 320 20.88 17.29 -3.21
CA THR A 320 21.01 16.91 -1.79
C THR A 320 20.45 15.53 -1.50
N GLN A 321 19.29 15.18 -2.08
CA GLN A 321 18.68 13.87 -1.91
C GLN A 321 19.42 12.78 -2.71
N LEU A 322 19.87 13.09 -3.92
CA LEU A 322 20.67 12.17 -4.74
C LEU A 322 22.02 11.88 -4.09
N ASP A 323 22.67 12.87 -3.47
CA ASP A 323 23.88 12.67 -2.67
C ASP A 323 23.61 11.73 -1.48
N SER A 324 22.42 11.82 -0.86
CA SER A 324 22.00 10.90 0.20
C SER A 324 21.77 9.48 -0.33
N VAL A 325 21.20 9.32 -1.52
CA VAL A 325 21.04 8.00 -2.18
C VAL A 325 22.39 7.39 -2.54
N ILE A 326 23.34 8.19 -3.03
CA ILE A 326 24.69 7.74 -3.33
C ILE A 326 25.41 7.31 -2.04
N SER A 327 25.35 8.13 -0.98
CA SER A 327 25.93 7.81 0.32
C SER A 327 25.31 6.55 0.94
N LEU A 328 24.01 6.34 0.74
CA LEU A 328 23.33 5.11 1.11
C LEU A 328 23.94 3.91 0.39
N ALA A 329 24.08 3.98 -0.94
CA ALA A 329 24.68 2.91 -1.75
C ALA A 329 26.14 2.61 -1.32
N GLU A 330 26.94 3.65 -1.07
CA GLU A 330 28.30 3.53 -0.54
C GLU A 330 28.36 2.84 0.83
N THR A 331 27.50 3.26 1.76
CA THR A 331 27.44 2.69 3.11
C THR A 331 26.94 1.24 3.09
N ARG A 332 26.00 0.94 2.25
CA ARG A 332 25.48 -0.41 2.06
C ARG A 332 26.54 -1.32 1.41
N GLY A 333 27.18 -0.87 0.33
CA GLY A 333 28.17 -1.63 -0.43
C GLY A 333 27.62 -2.80 -1.25
N ASP A 334 26.31 -3.01 -1.26
CA ASP A 334 25.57 -4.08 -1.95
C ASP A 334 24.66 -3.57 -3.07
N ALA A 335 24.59 -2.27 -3.29
CA ALA A 335 23.73 -1.65 -4.27
C ALA A 335 24.44 -0.56 -5.07
N ILE A 336 23.92 -0.25 -6.26
CA ILE A 336 24.35 0.85 -7.12
C ILE A 336 23.18 1.82 -7.28
N ALA A 337 23.45 3.13 -7.11
CA ALA A 337 22.50 4.19 -7.35
C ALA A 337 22.44 4.54 -8.84
N VAL A 338 21.26 4.50 -9.45
CA VAL A 338 21.05 5.05 -10.80
C VAL A 338 20.51 6.46 -10.66
N VAL A 339 21.31 7.45 -11.06
CA VAL A 339 21.02 8.88 -10.90
C VAL A 339 20.91 9.57 -12.25
N ASP A 340 19.97 10.51 -12.35
CA ASP A 340 19.81 11.33 -13.54
C ASP A 340 20.54 12.68 -13.33
N THR A 341 21.39 13.05 -14.29
CA THR A 341 22.19 14.27 -14.19
C THR A 341 21.41 15.51 -14.59
N GLN A 342 20.67 15.45 -15.69
CA GLN A 342 20.01 16.58 -16.33
C GLN A 342 18.59 16.23 -16.75
N ASN A 343 17.69 17.21 -16.73
CA ASN A 343 16.33 17.07 -17.24
C ASN A 343 16.33 17.03 -18.78
N HIS A 344 15.15 16.75 -19.35
CA HIS A 344 14.96 16.68 -20.80
C HIS A 344 15.34 18.00 -21.49
N GLY A 345 16.04 17.88 -22.60
CA GLY A 345 16.45 19.05 -23.43
C GLY A 345 17.84 19.59 -23.13
N ALA A 346 18.55 19.09 -22.11
CA ALA A 346 19.92 19.49 -21.84
C ALA A 346 20.89 19.05 -22.96
N THR A 347 22.04 19.73 -23.05
CA THR A 347 23.07 19.39 -24.02
C THR A 347 24.03 18.32 -23.49
N VAL A 348 24.80 17.67 -24.37
CA VAL A 348 25.83 16.72 -23.95
C VAL A 348 26.86 17.39 -23.05
N ALA A 349 27.17 18.68 -23.27
CA ALA A 349 28.11 19.43 -22.46
C ALA A 349 27.60 19.62 -21.02
N ASP A 350 26.32 19.91 -20.84
CA ASP A 350 25.70 20.05 -19.52
C ASP A 350 25.75 18.71 -18.77
N VAL A 351 25.42 17.62 -19.45
CA VAL A 351 25.44 16.25 -18.87
C VAL A 351 26.83 15.84 -18.45
N THR A 352 27.81 16.01 -19.32
CA THR A 352 29.21 15.66 -19.02
C THR A 352 29.81 16.58 -17.94
N GLY A 353 29.45 17.87 -17.94
CA GLY A 353 29.83 18.82 -16.90
C GLY A 353 29.31 18.41 -15.52
N THR A 354 28.04 17.98 -15.43
CA THR A 354 27.46 17.50 -14.18
C THR A 354 28.04 16.14 -13.78
N ALA A 355 28.13 15.18 -14.72
CA ALA A 355 28.64 13.85 -14.45
C ALA A 355 30.10 13.85 -13.96
N SER A 356 30.93 14.78 -14.45
CA SER A 356 32.32 14.91 -14.01
C SER A 356 32.49 15.30 -12.53
N ASN A 357 31.44 15.80 -11.89
CA ASN A 357 31.41 16.11 -10.45
C ASN A 357 31.03 14.90 -9.59
N LEU A 358 30.56 13.79 -10.18
CA LEU A 358 30.28 12.55 -9.50
C LEU A 358 31.58 11.72 -9.41
N ASN A 359 32.13 11.60 -8.20
CA ASN A 359 33.35 10.84 -7.95
C ASN A 359 33.05 9.66 -7.01
N THR A 360 32.37 8.66 -7.51
CA THR A 360 32.00 7.45 -6.76
C THR A 360 31.93 6.25 -7.69
N SER A 361 32.18 5.05 -7.15
CA SER A 361 31.95 3.76 -7.83
C SER A 361 30.56 3.16 -7.54
N TYR A 362 29.75 3.82 -6.72
CA TYR A 362 28.44 3.35 -6.30
C TYR A 362 27.28 4.09 -6.97
N ALA A 363 27.55 4.93 -7.96
CA ALA A 363 26.54 5.57 -8.77
C ALA A 363 26.84 5.41 -10.26
N ALA A 364 25.77 5.29 -11.03
CA ALA A 364 25.82 5.26 -12.48
C ALA A 364 24.83 6.28 -13.05
N THR A 365 25.24 6.95 -14.13
CA THR A 365 24.37 7.88 -14.85
C THR A 365 24.38 7.56 -16.34
N TYR A 366 23.24 7.76 -16.97
CA TYR A 366 23.04 7.45 -18.38
C TYR A 366 22.34 8.61 -19.09
N TRP A 367 22.60 8.75 -20.38
CA TRP A 367 22.03 9.74 -21.27
C TRP A 367 21.91 9.17 -22.70
N PRO A 368 20.94 9.57 -23.53
CA PRO A 368 19.88 10.59 -23.32
C PRO A 368 18.61 10.05 -22.67
N HIS A 369 17.59 10.91 -22.51
CA HIS A 369 16.24 10.48 -22.21
C HIS A 369 15.72 9.55 -23.31
N LEU A 370 14.93 8.56 -22.90
CA LEU A 370 14.34 7.58 -23.79
C LEU A 370 12.85 7.88 -24.00
N GLN A 371 12.32 7.49 -25.14
CA GLN A 371 10.89 7.62 -25.42
C GLN A 371 10.19 6.32 -25.02
N MET A 372 9.20 6.41 -24.16
CA MET A 372 8.42 5.29 -23.66
C MET A 372 6.92 5.60 -23.80
N GLN A 373 6.12 4.59 -24.18
CA GLN A 373 4.68 4.72 -24.21
C GLN A 373 4.10 4.51 -22.81
N SER A 374 3.42 5.55 -22.31
CA SER A 374 2.67 5.50 -21.04
C SER A 374 1.42 4.62 -21.17
N SER A 375 0.80 4.28 -20.03
CA SER A 375 -0.47 3.56 -19.99
C SER A 375 -1.65 4.40 -20.53
N THR A 376 -1.44 5.71 -20.69
CA THR A 376 -2.40 6.62 -21.34
C THR A 376 -2.35 6.58 -22.87
N GLY A 377 -1.40 5.83 -23.46
CA GLY A 377 -1.16 5.73 -24.89
C GLY A 377 -0.29 6.86 -25.46
N LYS A 378 0.17 7.81 -24.64
CA LYS A 378 1.08 8.88 -25.05
C LYS A 378 2.53 8.39 -25.02
N ASN A 379 3.34 8.90 -25.94
CA ASN A 379 4.80 8.74 -25.90
C ASN A 379 5.40 9.89 -25.07
N GLU A 380 6.06 9.51 -24.01
CA GLU A 380 6.68 10.46 -23.06
C GLU A 380 8.21 10.24 -23.05
N PHE A 381 8.96 11.32 -22.90
CA PHE A 381 10.40 11.24 -22.70
C PHE A 381 10.69 11.01 -21.22
N VAL A 382 11.32 9.89 -20.92
CA VAL A 382 11.63 9.47 -19.55
C VAL A 382 13.14 9.47 -19.32
N PRO A 383 13.59 9.81 -18.10
CA PRO A 383 15.01 9.73 -17.76
C PRO A 383 15.48 8.27 -17.72
N ALA A 384 16.80 8.11 -17.81
CA ALA A 384 17.40 6.77 -17.85
C ALA A 384 17.11 5.95 -16.59
N SER A 385 16.96 6.59 -15.44
CA SER A 385 16.59 5.94 -14.17
C SER A 385 15.26 5.17 -14.21
N VAL A 386 14.39 5.48 -15.18
CA VAL A 386 13.13 4.75 -15.42
C VAL A 386 13.40 3.40 -16.11
N VAL A 387 14.41 3.30 -16.95
CA VAL A 387 14.61 2.13 -17.81
C VAL A 387 15.73 1.21 -17.30
N ILE A 388 16.83 1.81 -16.87
CA ILE A 388 18.05 1.08 -16.49
C ILE A 388 17.87 0.03 -15.39
N PRO A 389 17.05 0.24 -14.34
CA PRO A 389 16.87 -0.79 -13.31
C PRO A 389 16.40 -2.15 -13.84
N GLY A 390 15.81 -2.22 -15.02
CA GLY A 390 15.36 -3.47 -15.65
C GLY A 390 16.35 -4.08 -16.64
N VAL A 391 17.41 -3.34 -17.03
CA VAL A 391 18.44 -3.79 -17.96
C VAL A 391 19.55 -4.52 -17.22
#